data_caca11354646e604d8f06ec0da26c2db
#
_entry.id   caca11354646e604d8f06ec0da26c2db
#
_cell.length_a   1.000
_cell.length_b   1.000
_cell.length_c   1.000
_cell.angle_alpha   90.00
_cell.angle_beta   90.00
_cell.angle_gamma   90.00
#
_symmetry.space_group_name_H-M   'P 1'
#
loop_
_entity.id
_entity.type
_entity.pdbx_description
1 polymer ?
#
loop_
_entity_poly.entity_id
_entity_poly.type
_entity_poly.pdbx_seq_one_letter_code
_entity_poly.pdbx_strand_id
1 'polypeptide(L)'
;RKYELATAMSFKSVYSMRMYELMSGQTAPLYQSFEELKERFKLKGKYKIVSMFIERCLEPARKELDESSPYSFTYEAAKVKSRGRNGEKIVGFTFYPRFNMKNRDEELYKKELNAKIGNITGRFGMLDKNVSDYLLYNLNVPKESINSNKEVFLQAQNVFPDLVSVLAEIGPKMREKGKPIGYLINTLKGKISDAMSKKK
;
A
#
# COMPACT_ATOMS: atom_id res chain seq x y z
N ARG A 1 10.63 -0.62 3.77
CA ARG A 1 10.07 -0.92 2.43
C ARG A 1 9.37 -2.27 2.52
N LYS A 2 8.15 -2.35 2.00
CA LYS A 2 7.42 -3.61 1.91
C LYS A 2 7.63 -4.17 0.51
N TYR A 3 8.21 -5.34 0.42
CA TYR A 3 8.29 -6.13 -0.80
C TYR A 3 7.66 -7.50 -0.51
N GLU A 4 7.15 -8.12 -1.53
CA GLU A 4 6.50 -9.41 -1.39
C GLU A 4 7.57 -10.50 -1.29
N LEU A 5 7.61 -11.17 -0.15
CA LEU A 5 8.60 -12.20 0.12
C LEU A 5 8.43 -13.41 -0.82
N ALA A 6 7.18 -13.77 -1.14
CA ALA A 6 6.88 -14.86 -2.07
C ALA A 6 7.48 -14.60 -3.45
N THR A 7 7.27 -13.39 -4.00
CA THR A 7 7.87 -12.96 -5.27
C THR A 7 9.40 -12.94 -5.19
N ALA A 8 9.96 -12.42 -4.08
CA ALA A 8 11.42 -12.42 -3.91
C ALA A 8 12.02 -13.84 -3.91
N MET A 9 11.34 -14.79 -3.28
CA MET A 9 11.79 -16.19 -3.20
C MET A 9 11.56 -16.98 -4.51
N SER A 10 10.73 -16.51 -5.43
CA SER A 10 10.50 -17.16 -6.71
C SER A 10 11.63 -16.95 -7.73
N PHE A 11 12.50 -15.97 -7.51
CA PHE A 11 13.61 -15.70 -8.43
C PHE A 11 14.70 -16.77 -8.36
N LYS A 12 15.19 -17.15 -9.54
CA LYS A 12 16.30 -18.12 -9.70
C LYS A 12 17.65 -17.51 -9.33
N SER A 13 17.80 -16.20 -9.55
CA SER A 13 19.06 -15.50 -9.32
C SER A 13 19.04 -14.69 -8.02
N VAL A 14 20.07 -14.84 -7.21
CA VAL A 14 20.31 -13.98 -6.04
C VAL A 14 20.44 -12.51 -6.45
N TYR A 15 20.93 -12.22 -7.65
CA TYR A 15 21.03 -10.85 -8.14
C TYR A 15 19.67 -10.25 -8.45
N SER A 16 18.74 -11.06 -8.96
CA SER A 16 17.34 -10.67 -9.17
C SER A 16 16.65 -10.36 -7.85
N MET A 17 16.82 -11.20 -6.83
CA MET A 17 16.30 -10.94 -5.48
C MET A 17 16.81 -9.60 -4.93
N ARG A 18 18.13 -9.34 -5.06
CA ARG A 18 18.74 -8.10 -4.56
C ARG A 18 18.30 -6.86 -5.33
N MET A 19 18.14 -6.98 -6.65
CA MET A 19 17.61 -5.88 -7.46
C MET A 19 16.13 -5.65 -7.20
N TYR A 20 15.33 -6.70 -7.02
CA TYR A 20 13.93 -6.60 -6.60
C TYR A 20 13.79 -5.87 -5.26
N GLU A 21 14.59 -6.25 -4.26
CA GLU A 21 14.65 -5.61 -2.95
C GLU A 21 15.02 -4.11 -3.06
N LEU A 22 15.95 -3.77 -3.97
CA LEU A 22 16.39 -2.41 -4.22
C LEU A 22 15.31 -1.57 -4.92
N MET A 23 14.63 -2.13 -5.92
CA MET A 23 13.66 -1.43 -6.77
C MET A 23 12.25 -1.40 -6.17
N SER A 24 11.94 -2.32 -5.28
CA SER A 24 10.62 -2.42 -4.65
C SER A 24 10.28 -1.15 -3.87
N GLY A 25 9.20 -0.48 -4.26
CA GLY A 25 8.77 0.79 -3.65
C GLY A 25 9.64 2.01 -3.97
N GLN A 26 10.55 1.90 -4.93
CA GLN A 26 11.32 3.03 -5.44
C GLN A 26 10.49 3.76 -6.50
N THR A 27 10.35 5.09 -6.36
CA THR A 27 9.56 5.94 -7.27
C THR A 27 10.41 6.96 -8.03
N ALA A 28 11.65 7.16 -7.59
CA ALA A 28 12.59 8.11 -8.19
C ALA A 28 13.87 7.39 -8.68
N PRO A 29 14.58 7.96 -9.64
CA PRO A 29 15.88 7.44 -10.06
C PRO A 29 16.83 7.28 -8.86
N LEU A 30 17.59 6.20 -8.86
CA LEU A 30 18.53 5.85 -7.80
C LEU A 30 19.93 5.65 -8.37
N TYR A 31 20.85 6.48 -7.96
CA TYR A 31 22.26 6.27 -8.26
C TYR A 31 22.89 5.29 -7.26
N GLN A 32 23.70 4.36 -7.78
CA GLN A 32 24.54 3.48 -6.99
C GLN A 32 25.94 3.40 -7.65
N SER A 33 26.97 3.56 -6.85
CA SER A 33 28.33 3.34 -7.35
C SER A 33 28.58 1.86 -7.62
N PHE A 34 29.55 1.55 -8.50
CA PHE A 34 29.88 0.17 -8.82
C PHE A 34 30.37 -0.61 -7.58
N GLU A 35 31.09 0.05 -6.69
CA GLU A 35 31.57 -0.57 -5.45
C GLU A 35 30.43 -0.88 -4.48
N GLU A 36 29.47 0.04 -4.29
CA GLU A 36 28.27 -0.19 -3.46
C GLU A 36 27.44 -1.36 -3.99
N LEU A 37 27.30 -1.49 -5.33
CA LEU A 37 26.60 -2.63 -5.92
C LEU A 37 27.32 -3.94 -5.66
N LYS A 38 28.65 -3.98 -5.79
CA LYS A 38 29.44 -5.16 -5.46
C LYS A 38 29.31 -5.54 -3.99
N GLU A 39 29.30 -4.58 -3.10
CA GLU A 39 29.10 -4.82 -1.67
C GLU A 39 27.71 -5.38 -1.40
N ARG A 40 26.67 -4.77 -1.95
CA ARG A 40 25.28 -5.20 -1.83
C ARG A 40 25.07 -6.62 -2.34
N PHE A 41 25.69 -6.97 -3.44
CA PHE A 41 25.61 -8.31 -4.03
C PHE A 41 26.58 -9.32 -3.39
N LYS A 42 27.37 -8.92 -2.39
CA LYS A 42 28.39 -9.72 -1.72
C LYS A 42 29.45 -10.24 -2.71
N LEU A 43 29.83 -9.39 -3.67
CA LEU A 43 30.77 -9.67 -4.74
C LEU A 43 32.15 -8.99 -4.54
N LYS A 44 32.51 -8.73 -3.29
CA LYS A 44 33.79 -8.10 -2.93
C LYS A 44 34.95 -8.91 -3.52
N GLY A 45 35.82 -8.28 -4.31
CA GLY A 45 36.92 -8.95 -5.03
C GLY A 45 36.53 -9.65 -6.33
N LYS A 46 35.25 -9.81 -6.67
CA LYS A 46 34.80 -10.35 -7.97
C LYS A 46 34.51 -9.23 -8.97
N TYR A 47 34.44 -9.60 -10.25
CA TYR A 47 34.07 -8.68 -11.35
C TYR A 47 34.92 -7.39 -11.36
N LYS A 48 36.20 -7.52 -11.61
CA LYS A 48 37.10 -6.36 -11.81
C LYS A 48 36.70 -5.52 -13.04
N ILE A 49 36.09 -6.17 -14.03
CA ILE A 49 35.64 -5.56 -15.29
C ILE A 49 34.13 -5.32 -15.21
N VAL A 50 33.74 -4.06 -15.40
CA VAL A 50 32.33 -3.63 -15.26
C VAL A 50 31.42 -4.31 -16.29
N SER A 51 31.89 -4.52 -17.53
CA SER A 51 31.12 -5.20 -18.58
C SER A 51 30.71 -6.62 -18.17
N MET A 52 31.59 -7.36 -17.51
CA MET A 52 31.28 -8.70 -16.99
C MET A 52 30.22 -8.67 -15.87
N PHE A 53 30.25 -7.62 -15.05
CA PHE A 53 29.21 -7.44 -14.02
C PHE A 53 27.85 -7.14 -14.67
N ILE A 54 27.82 -6.28 -15.67
CA ILE A 54 26.60 -5.99 -16.44
C ILE A 54 26.05 -7.28 -17.03
N GLU A 55 26.85 -8.01 -17.78
CA GLU A 55 26.43 -9.22 -18.50
C GLU A 55 25.98 -10.35 -17.57
N ARG A 56 26.68 -10.56 -16.45
CA ARG A 56 26.42 -11.70 -15.57
C ARG A 56 25.52 -11.42 -14.37
N CYS A 57 25.34 -10.16 -14.00
CA CYS A 57 24.58 -9.80 -12.82
C CYS A 57 23.39 -8.87 -13.16
N LEU A 58 23.61 -7.75 -13.86
CA LEU A 58 22.55 -6.76 -14.09
C LEU A 58 21.55 -7.18 -15.17
N GLU A 59 22.05 -7.62 -16.35
CA GLU A 59 21.16 -7.99 -17.46
C GLU A 59 20.31 -9.23 -17.15
N PRO A 60 20.83 -10.31 -16.57
CA PRO A 60 20.00 -11.44 -16.15
C PRO A 60 18.96 -11.02 -15.09
N ALA A 61 19.35 -10.19 -14.12
CA ALA A 61 18.43 -9.70 -13.11
C ALA A 61 17.30 -8.85 -13.72
N ARG A 62 17.65 -7.94 -14.64
CA ARG A 62 16.67 -7.11 -15.34
C ARG A 62 15.65 -7.97 -16.12
N LYS A 63 16.14 -8.93 -16.90
CA LYS A 63 15.29 -9.85 -17.67
C LYS A 63 14.33 -10.63 -16.77
N GLU A 64 14.82 -11.22 -15.69
CA GLU A 64 14.00 -12.00 -14.77
C GLU A 64 12.96 -11.13 -14.06
N LEU A 65 13.31 -9.88 -13.68
CA LEU A 65 12.36 -8.94 -13.10
C LEU A 65 11.32 -8.47 -14.13
N ASP A 66 11.69 -8.25 -15.38
CA ASP A 66 10.76 -7.87 -16.45
C ASP A 66 9.73 -9.00 -16.72
N GLU A 67 10.13 -10.26 -16.59
CA GLU A 67 9.29 -11.42 -16.84
C GLU A 67 8.34 -11.76 -15.67
N SER A 68 8.83 -11.70 -14.44
CA SER A 68 8.14 -12.29 -13.28
C SER A 68 7.89 -11.35 -12.10
N SER A 69 8.29 -10.07 -12.19
CA SER A 69 8.17 -9.12 -11.09
C SER A 69 7.29 -7.92 -11.43
N PRO A 70 6.48 -7.42 -10.47
CA PRO A 70 5.82 -6.12 -10.63
C PRO A 70 6.79 -4.93 -10.63
N TYR A 71 7.99 -5.11 -10.08
CA TYR A 71 9.02 -4.06 -10.02
C TYR A 71 10.22 -4.48 -10.85
N SER A 72 10.54 -3.69 -11.86
CA SER A 72 11.70 -3.83 -12.72
C SER A 72 12.45 -2.50 -12.84
N PHE A 73 13.46 -2.44 -13.68
CA PHE A 73 14.26 -1.24 -13.85
C PHE A 73 14.87 -1.14 -15.27
N THR A 74 15.17 0.08 -15.66
CA THR A 74 16.19 0.38 -16.68
C THR A 74 17.36 1.04 -15.99
N TYR A 75 18.51 1.13 -16.65
CA TYR A 75 19.68 1.79 -16.06
C TYR A 75 20.53 2.47 -17.11
N GLU A 76 21.28 3.47 -16.66
CA GLU A 76 22.31 4.18 -17.41
C GLU A 76 23.64 4.11 -16.66
N ALA A 77 24.71 3.88 -17.40
CA ALA A 77 26.06 3.85 -16.83
C ALA A 77 26.58 5.28 -16.60
N ALA A 78 26.89 5.60 -15.35
CA ALA A 78 27.55 6.85 -14.99
C ALA A 78 29.05 6.75 -15.29
N LYS A 79 29.53 7.63 -16.13
CA LYS A 79 30.90 7.65 -16.62
C LYS A 79 31.64 8.89 -16.15
N VAL A 80 32.93 8.73 -15.88
CA VAL A 80 33.84 9.85 -15.60
C VAL A 80 35.03 9.80 -16.58
N LYS A 81 35.55 10.98 -16.93
CA LYS A 81 36.76 11.09 -17.76
C LYS A 81 37.95 10.47 -17.03
N SER A 82 38.59 9.51 -17.66
CA SER A 82 39.82 8.88 -17.14
C SER A 82 41.07 9.59 -17.74
N ARG A 83 42.12 9.74 -16.94
CA ARG A 83 43.38 10.34 -17.37
C ARG A 83 44.17 9.48 -18.38
N GLY A 84 43.61 8.33 -18.81
CA GLY A 84 44.27 7.40 -19.74
C GLY A 84 43.70 7.45 -21.16
N ARG A 85 44.35 6.68 -22.09
CA ARG A 85 44.05 6.63 -23.54
C ARG A 85 42.59 6.23 -23.90
N ASN A 86 41.83 5.68 -23.00
CA ASN A 86 40.45 5.19 -23.22
C ASN A 86 39.35 6.08 -22.63
N GLY A 87 39.60 7.36 -22.44
CA GLY A 87 38.62 8.43 -22.31
C GLY A 87 37.58 8.36 -21.16
N GLU A 88 36.90 7.27 -20.94
CA GLU A 88 35.77 7.17 -19.97
C GLU A 88 35.82 5.88 -19.15
N LYS A 89 35.59 6.03 -17.86
CA LYS A 89 35.47 4.90 -16.93
C LYS A 89 34.07 4.92 -16.29
N ILE A 90 33.37 3.77 -16.30
CA ILE A 90 32.10 3.61 -15.58
C ILE A 90 32.40 3.54 -14.07
N VAL A 91 31.74 4.40 -13.30
CA VAL A 91 31.91 4.50 -11.84
C VAL A 91 30.66 4.05 -11.09
N GLY A 92 29.52 3.96 -11.76
CA GLY A 92 28.28 3.54 -11.17
C GLY A 92 27.15 3.47 -12.20
N PHE A 93 25.94 3.35 -11.70
CA PHE A 93 24.73 3.24 -12.51
C PHE A 93 23.61 4.07 -11.89
N THR A 94 22.85 4.73 -12.74
CA THR A 94 21.57 5.34 -12.34
C THR A 94 20.45 4.39 -12.77
N PHE A 95 19.71 3.88 -11.81
CA PHE A 95 18.59 2.99 -12.02
C PHE A 95 17.30 3.81 -12.09
N TYR A 96 16.46 3.52 -13.08
CA TYR A 96 15.13 4.09 -13.25
C TYR A 96 14.10 3.01 -12.96
N PRO A 97 13.33 3.13 -11.87
CA PRO A 97 12.32 2.14 -11.51
C PRO A 97 11.23 2.03 -12.58
N ARG A 98 10.83 0.82 -12.89
CA ARG A 98 9.69 0.51 -13.77
C ARG A 98 8.69 -0.34 -13.03
N PHE A 99 7.41 0.00 -13.15
CA PHE A 99 6.33 -0.84 -12.64
C PHE A 99 5.70 -1.63 -13.79
N ASN A 100 5.70 -2.96 -13.66
CA ASN A 100 5.13 -3.87 -14.64
C ASN A 100 3.76 -4.36 -14.16
N MET A 101 2.70 -3.77 -14.70
CA MET A 101 1.33 -4.10 -14.31
C MET A 101 0.93 -5.55 -14.61
N LYS A 102 1.54 -6.20 -15.60
CA LYS A 102 1.21 -7.58 -15.99
C LYS A 102 1.57 -8.59 -14.90
N ASN A 103 2.61 -8.31 -14.13
CA ASN A 103 3.13 -9.19 -13.10
C ASN A 103 2.67 -8.81 -11.70
N ARG A 104 1.64 -7.97 -11.61
CA ARG A 104 1.12 -7.47 -10.34
C ARG A 104 0.29 -8.55 -9.65
N ASP A 105 0.50 -8.73 -8.33
CA ASP A 105 -0.41 -9.49 -7.50
C ASP A 105 -1.72 -8.70 -7.31
N GLU A 106 -2.80 -9.20 -7.91
CA GLU A 106 -4.11 -8.57 -7.84
C GLU A 106 -4.69 -8.58 -6.43
N GLU A 107 -4.43 -9.62 -5.63
CA GLU A 107 -4.94 -9.70 -4.26
C GLU A 107 -4.26 -8.70 -3.34
N LEU A 108 -2.94 -8.59 -3.44
CA LEU A 108 -2.18 -7.59 -2.68
C LEU A 108 -2.63 -6.18 -3.05
N TYR A 109 -2.84 -5.93 -4.32
CA TYR A 109 -3.32 -4.63 -4.78
C TYR A 109 -4.74 -4.32 -4.29
N LYS A 110 -5.65 -5.27 -4.35
CA LYS A 110 -7.00 -5.11 -3.79
C LYS A 110 -6.93 -4.79 -2.29
N LYS A 111 -6.04 -5.45 -1.54
CA LYS A 111 -5.81 -5.15 -0.12
C LYS A 111 -5.25 -3.74 0.11
N GLU A 112 -4.27 -3.33 -0.69
CA GLU A 112 -3.69 -1.98 -0.61
C GLU A 112 -4.70 -0.89 -1.03
N LEU A 113 -5.48 -1.15 -2.07
CA LEU A 113 -6.52 -0.25 -2.53
C LEU A 113 -7.61 -0.09 -1.46
N ASN A 114 -8.07 -1.20 -0.87
CA ASN A 114 -9.04 -1.18 0.21
C ASN A 114 -8.51 -0.45 1.46
N ALA A 115 -7.22 -0.62 1.78
CA ALA A 115 -6.58 0.13 2.85
C ALA A 115 -6.48 1.63 2.55
N LYS A 116 -6.16 2.01 1.32
CA LYS A 116 -6.16 3.42 0.88
C LYS A 116 -7.56 4.02 0.90
N ILE A 117 -8.55 3.29 0.38
CA ILE A 117 -9.96 3.70 0.42
C ILE A 117 -10.39 3.84 1.88
N GLY A 118 -10.08 2.89 2.76
CA GLY A 118 -10.36 2.96 4.19
C GLY A 118 -9.73 4.19 4.88
N ASN A 119 -8.54 4.61 4.44
CA ASN A 119 -7.90 5.82 4.93
C ASN A 119 -8.52 7.12 4.40
N ILE A 120 -9.09 7.08 3.18
CA ILE A 120 -9.77 8.24 2.55
C ILE A 120 -11.20 8.36 3.08
N THR A 121 -11.92 7.24 3.23
CA THR A 121 -13.33 7.20 3.66
C THR A 121 -13.51 7.23 5.18
N GLY A 122 -12.41 7.34 5.95
CA GLY A 122 -12.44 7.42 7.40
C GLY A 122 -12.03 6.12 8.11
N ARG A 123 -11.87 6.23 9.45
CA ARG A 123 -11.32 5.16 10.33
C ARG A 123 -12.10 3.83 10.31
N PHE A 124 -13.32 3.84 9.83
CA PHE A 124 -14.26 2.69 9.86
C PHE A 124 -14.60 2.16 8.48
N GLY A 125 -13.75 2.40 7.47
CA GLY A 125 -13.96 1.93 6.11
C GLY A 125 -15.06 2.70 5.39
N MET A 126 -16.07 2.05 4.86
CA MET A 126 -17.12 2.68 4.04
C MET A 126 -18.10 3.60 4.82
N LEU A 127 -17.91 3.79 6.11
CA LEU A 127 -18.72 4.71 6.91
C LEU A 127 -18.27 6.16 6.62
N ASP A 128 -19.24 7.05 6.36
CA ASP A 128 -19.00 8.47 6.09
C ASP A 128 -18.18 9.10 7.23
N LYS A 129 -17.25 9.99 6.86
CA LYS A 129 -16.38 10.65 7.83
C LYS A 129 -17.17 11.46 8.85
N ASN A 130 -18.20 12.19 8.42
CA ASN A 130 -19.02 13.02 9.31
C ASN A 130 -19.77 12.16 10.31
N VAL A 131 -20.28 11.00 9.87
CA VAL A 131 -20.95 10.00 10.72
C VAL A 131 -19.97 9.41 11.73
N SER A 132 -18.79 9.02 11.26
CA SER A 132 -17.73 8.46 12.12
C SER A 132 -17.28 9.44 13.19
N ASP A 133 -17.06 10.69 12.80
CA ASP A 133 -16.61 11.76 13.69
C ASP A 133 -17.73 12.10 14.70
N TYR A 134 -19.00 12.14 14.27
CA TYR A 134 -20.14 12.37 15.16
C TYR A 134 -20.29 11.26 16.21
N LEU A 135 -20.17 10.00 15.81
CA LEU A 135 -20.21 8.84 16.73
C LEU A 135 -19.08 8.91 17.77
N LEU A 136 -17.85 9.23 17.34
CA LEU A 136 -16.69 9.26 18.22
C LEU A 136 -16.67 10.45 19.17
N TYR A 137 -16.89 11.64 18.64
CA TYR A 137 -16.63 12.88 19.38
C TYR A 137 -17.89 13.50 20.01
N ASN A 138 -19.04 13.33 19.38
CA ASN A 138 -20.29 13.89 19.89
C ASN A 138 -21.06 12.89 20.76
N LEU A 139 -21.12 11.64 20.37
CA LEU A 139 -21.79 10.58 21.13
C LEU A 139 -20.86 9.77 22.03
N ASN A 140 -19.54 9.96 21.95
CA ASN A 140 -18.52 9.25 22.71
C ASN A 140 -18.64 7.71 22.60
N VAL A 141 -18.99 7.20 21.41
CA VAL A 141 -19.10 5.76 21.16
C VAL A 141 -17.69 5.18 21.00
N PRO A 142 -17.29 4.17 21.79
CA PRO A 142 -15.99 3.53 21.66
C PRO A 142 -15.75 2.93 20.26
N LYS A 143 -14.51 2.99 19.77
CA LYS A 143 -14.12 2.46 18.44
C LYS A 143 -14.48 0.98 18.27
N GLU A 144 -14.29 0.19 19.33
CA GLU A 144 -14.60 -1.23 19.37
C GLU A 144 -16.09 -1.46 19.13
N SER A 145 -16.94 -0.62 19.74
CA SER A 145 -18.40 -0.69 19.57
C SER A 145 -18.86 -0.29 18.18
N ILE A 146 -18.20 0.70 17.56
CA ILE A 146 -18.48 1.07 16.17
C ILE A 146 -18.09 -0.08 15.24
N ASN A 147 -16.92 -0.69 15.43
CA ASN A 147 -16.46 -1.81 14.63
C ASN A 147 -17.37 -3.04 14.78
N SER A 148 -17.75 -3.39 16.00
CA SER A 148 -18.63 -4.53 16.27
C SER A 148 -20.06 -4.38 15.70
N ASN A 149 -20.51 -3.15 15.48
CA ASN A 149 -21.83 -2.84 14.95
C ASN A 149 -21.79 -2.12 13.59
N LYS A 150 -20.68 -2.26 12.87
CA LYS A 150 -20.42 -1.57 11.61
C LYS A 150 -21.54 -1.76 10.58
N GLU A 151 -22.08 -2.96 10.47
CA GLU A 151 -23.14 -3.29 9.52
C GLU A 151 -24.43 -2.48 9.79
N VAL A 152 -24.78 -2.26 11.05
CA VAL A 152 -25.96 -1.46 11.43
C VAL A 152 -25.77 -0.01 11.01
N PHE A 153 -24.57 0.55 11.22
CA PHE A 153 -24.27 1.93 10.80
C PHE A 153 -24.25 2.09 9.28
N LEU A 154 -23.71 1.11 8.54
CA LEU A 154 -23.72 1.11 7.08
C LEU A 154 -25.14 0.98 6.52
N GLN A 155 -25.97 0.11 7.10
CA GLN A 155 -27.37 0.01 6.72
C GLN A 155 -28.12 1.32 7.00
N ALA A 156 -27.88 1.93 8.16
CA ALA A 156 -28.46 3.22 8.50
C ALA A 156 -28.05 4.32 7.51
N GLN A 157 -26.78 4.36 7.13
CA GLN A 157 -26.25 5.33 6.15
C GLN A 157 -26.89 5.17 4.77
N ASN A 158 -27.16 3.93 4.34
CA ASN A 158 -27.84 3.65 3.09
C ASN A 158 -29.34 4.03 3.10
N VAL A 159 -29.96 3.96 4.27
CA VAL A 159 -31.41 4.25 4.44
C VAL A 159 -31.66 5.73 4.68
N PHE A 160 -30.78 6.38 5.43
CA PHE A 160 -30.90 7.78 5.84
C PHE A 160 -29.81 8.63 5.18
N PRO A 161 -30.13 9.46 4.17
CA PRO A 161 -29.15 10.35 3.52
C PRO A 161 -28.45 11.31 4.50
N ASP A 162 -29.16 11.76 5.53
CA ASP A 162 -28.58 12.55 6.63
C ASP A 162 -28.65 11.75 7.94
N LEU A 163 -27.75 10.78 8.06
CA LEU A 163 -27.66 9.96 9.26
C LEU A 163 -27.20 10.77 10.49
N VAL A 164 -26.43 11.85 10.30
CA VAL A 164 -25.96 12.69 11.41
C VAL A 164 -27.15 13.31 12.15
N SER A 165 -28.14 13.83 11.43
CA SER A 165 -29.36 14.37 12.04
C SER A 165 -30.16 13.32 12.81
N VAL A 166 -30.25 12.09 12.26
CA VAL A 166 -30.89 10.96 12.97
C VAL A 166 -30.16 10.61 14.27
N LEU A 167 -28.82 10.61 14.22
CA LEU A 167 -27.99 10.36 15.41
C LEU A 167 -28.13 11.49 16.45
N ALA A 168 -28.26 12.74 15.99
CA ALA A 168 -28.50 13.88 16.86
C ALA A 168 -29.82 13.82 17.63
N GLU A 169 -30.88 13.27 17.03
CA GLU A 169 -32.17 13.01 17.71
C GLU A 169 -32.05 11.92 18.78
N ILE A 170 -31.22 10.89 18.54
CA ILE A 170 -31.06 9.75 19.46
C ILE A 170 -30.11 10.11 20.62
N GLY A 171 -29.14 10.97 20.39
CA GLY A 171 -28.06 11.29 21.32
C GLY A 171 -28.52 11.72 22.73
N PRO A 172 -29.46 12.68 22.89
CA PRO A 172 -29.97 13.08 24.21
C PRO A 172 -30.58 11.90 25.00
N LYS A 173 -31.44 11.11 24.35
CA LYS A 173 -32.09 9.94 24.96
C LYS A 173 -31.12 8.82 25.30
N MET A 174 -30.03 8.69 24.51
CA MET A 174 -28.97 7.70 24.75
C MET A 174 -28.25 7.99 26.08
N ARG A 175 -27.99 9.26 26.40
CA ARG A 175 -27.24 9.66 27.60
C ARG A 175 -28.01 9.36 28.90
N GLU A 176 -29.32 9.31 28.84
CA GLU A 176 -30.21 9.01 30.00
C GLU A 176 -30.30 7.52 30.32
N LYS A 177 -29.80 6.65 29.43
CA LYS A 177 -29.92 5.19 29.56
C LYS A 177 -28.68 4.55 30.18
N GLY A 178 -28.91 3.53 31.06
CA GLY A 178 -27.82 2.81 31.70
C GLY A 178 -26.91 1.99 30.72
N LYS A 179 -27.41 1.70 29.51
CA LYS A 179 -26.68 1.04 28.44
C LYS A 179 -26.76 1.86 27.16
N PRO A 180 -26.05 2.98 27.06
CA PRO A 180 -26.21 3.97 26.00
C PRO A 180 -25.98 3.40 24.60
N ILE A 181 -24.95 2.54 24.41
CA ILE A 181 -24.60 1.97 23.11
C ILE A 181 -25.67 0.97 22.64
N GLY A 182 -26.13 0.10 23.54
CA GLY A 182 -27.22 -0.85 23.23
C GLY A 182 -28.50 -0.15 22.83
N TYR A 183 -28.84 0.96 23.50
CA TYR A 183 -29.96 1.80 23.13
C TYR A 183 -29.81 2.41 21.73
N LEU A 184 -28.66 2.98 21.43
CA LEU A 184 -28.34 3.53 20.09
C LEU A 184 -28.57 2.49 18.99
N ILE A 185 -27.93 1.31 19.12
CA ILE A 185 -28.01 0.26 18.13
C ILE A 185 -29.45 -0.25 17.93
N ASN A 186 -30.16 -0.50 19.00
CA ASN A 186 -31.55 -0.98 18.91
C ASN A 186 -32.49 0.07 18.30
N THR A 187 -32.33 1.34 18.66
CA THR A 187 -33.12 2.43 18.08
C THR A 187 -32.82 2.60 16.58
N LEU A 188 -31.56 2.50 16.16
CA LEU A 188 -31.19 2.53 14.73
C LEU A 188 -31.81 1.34 13.97
N LYS A 189 -31.74 0.12 14.51
CA LYS A 189 -32.35 -1.06 13.89
C LYS A 189 -33.87 -0.87 13.72
N GLY A 190 -34.55 -0.34 14.72
CA GLY A 190 -35.97 -0.02 14.63
C GLY A 190 -36.28 0.99 13.53
N LYS A 191 -35.58 2.13 13.54
CA LYS A 191 -35.76 3.16 12.49
C LYS A 191 -35.47 2.64 11.07
N ILE A 192 -34.45 1.77 10.90
CA ILE A 192 -34.14 1.10 9.61
C ILE A 192 -35.32 0.22 9.17
N SER A 193 -35.83 -0.63 10.09
CA SER A 193 -36.98 -1.50 9.83
C SER A 193 -38.23 -0.72 9.42
N ASP A 194 -38.55 0.36 10.13
CA ASP A 194 -39.70 1.22 9.85
C ASP A 194 -39.57 1.93 8.50
N ALA A 195 -38.36 2.39 8.16
CA ALA A 195 -38.08 3.04 6.87
C ALA A 195 -38.14 2.06 5.69
N MET A 196 -37.68 0.82 5.87
CA MET A 196 -37.77 -0.23 4.85
C MET A 196 -39.23 -0.72 4.64
N SER A 197 -40.02 -0.75 5.70
CA SER A 197 -41.45 -1.13 5.62
C SER A 197 -42.30 -0.10 4.90
N LYS A 198 -41.94 1.18 4.96
CA LYS A 198 -42.62 2.29 4.24
C LYS A 198 -42.27 2.39 2.77
N LYS A 199 -41.22 1.71 2.31
CA LYS A 199 -40.81 1.67 0.89
C LYS A 199 -41.36 0.48 0.11
N LYS A 200 -42.07 -0.42 0.78
CA LYS A 200 -42.90 -1.48 0.17
C LYS A 200 -44.35 -1.01 -0.03
#